data_2e74eae3f39f8fa1762f7dcdd6ab30a4
#
_entry.id   2e74eae3f39f8fa1762f7dcdd6ab30a4
#
_cell.length_a   1.000
_cell.length_b   1.000
_cell.length_c   1.000
_cell.angle_alpha   90.00
_cell.angle_beta   90.00
_cell.angle_gamma   90.00
#
_symmetry.space_group_name_H-M   'P 1'
#
loop_
_entity.id
_entity.type
_entity.pdbx_description
1 polymer ?
#
loop_
_entity_poly.entity_id
_entity_poly.type
_entity_poly.pdbx_seq_one_letter_code
_entity_poly.pdbx_strand_id
1 'polypeptide(L)'
;MGKSAKILVVDDDPDMREALQMILESAGYTVVMAEDGKQCLSKLKEEQPDLLILDLLMPRMDGFEVCKALKDPRYAKYARMPIIILSSVQEGVSHRRYELETGVRLDVDDYVEKPIESSVLLERVGKIIKRIAKE
;
A
#
# COMPACT_ATOMS: atom_id res chain seq x y z
N MET A 1 14.71 17.54 13.07
CA MET A 1 13.51 16.77 12.78
C MET A 1 13.39 16.46 11.33
N GLY A 2 13.15 15.22 11.04
CA GLY A 2 12.96 14.78 9.68
C GLY A 2 11.62 15.24 9.10
N LYS A 3 11.52 15.12 7.80
CA LYS A 3 10.26 15.34 7.09
C LYS A 3 9.24 14.32 7.55
N SER A 4 7.97 14.71 7.52
CA SER A 4 6.87 13.79 7.69
C SER A 4 6.95 12.72 6.59
N ALA A 5 6.73 11.47 6.95
CA ALA A 5 6.70 10.39 5.97
C ALA A 5 5.54 10.59 5.00
N LYS A 6 5.78 10.29 3.74
CA LYS A 6 4.78 10.39 2.68
C LYS A 6 4.24 9.01 2.38
N ILE A 7 2.92 8.86 2.45
CA ILE A 7 2.24 7.59 2.27
C ILE A 7 1.33 7.67 1.04
N LEU A 8 1.49 6.73 0.12
CA LEU A 8 0.59 6.61 -1.02
C LEU A 8 -0.49 5.59 -0.68
N VAL A 9 -1.74 6.03 -0.70
CA VAL A 9 -2.92 5.20 -0.42
C VAL A 9 -3.62 4.88 -1.74
N VAL A 10 -3.79 3.61 -2.03
CA VAL A 10 -4.41 3.14 -3.28
C VAL A 10 -5.63 2.29 -2.97
N ASP A 11 -6.79 2.80 -3.30
CA ASP A 11 -8.08 2.12 -3.10
C ASP A 11 -9.06 2.73 -4.08
N ASP A 12 -9.92 1.93 -4.69
CA ASP A 12 -10.91 2.43 -5.65
C ASP A 12 -12.13 3.07 -4.98
N ASP A 13 -12.32 2.82 -3.69
CA ASP A 13 -13.43 3.40 -2.93
C ASP A 13 -13.05 4.78 -2.39
N PRO A 14 -13.72 5.86 -2.85
CA PRO A 14 -13.39 7.21 -2.41
C PRO A 14 -13.63 7.42 -0.91
N ASP A 15 -14.62 6.74 -0.33
CA ASP A 15 -14.88 6.85 1.11
C ASP A 15 -13.75 6.22 1.92
N MET A 16 -13.20 5.11 1.45
CA MET A 16 -12.06 4.47 2.09
C MET A 16 -10.81 5.34 1.98
N ARG A 17 -10.57 5.92 0.79
CA ARG A 17 -9.41 6.83 0.62
C ARG A 17 -9.50 8.00 1.59
N GLU A 18 -10.69 8.61 1.70
CA GLU A 18 -10.89 9.74 2.59
C GLU A 18 -10.67 9.35 4.05
N ALA A 19 -11.20 8.20 4.46
CA ALA A 19 -11.05 7.70 5.83
C ALA A 19 -9.58 7.45 6.15
N LEU A 20 -8.85 6.80 5.26
CA LEU A 20 -7.42 6.52 5.44
C LEU A 20 -6.62 7.82 5.51
N GLN A 21 -6.96 8.79 4.66
CA GLN A 21 -6.31 10.09 4.68
C GLN A 21 -6.48 10.76 6.03
N MET A 22 -7.69 10.79 6.56
CA MET A 22 -7.98 11.40 7.85
C MET A 22 -7.19 10.75 8.98
N ILE A 23 -7.17 9.41 9.00
CA ILE A 23 -6.44 8.66 10.03
C ILE A 23 -4.95 8.97 9.96
N LEU A 24 -4.37 8.88 8.78
CA LEU A 24 -2.92 9.03 8.61
C LEU A 24 -2.46 10.47 8.83
N GLU A 25 -3.23 11.44 8.33
CA GLU A 25 -2.90 12.86 8.54
C GLU A 25 -3.01 13.26 10.00
N SER A 26 -3.93 12.65 10.74
CA SER A 26 -4.05 12.91 12.18
C SER A 26 -2.79 12.51 12.95
N ALA A 27 -2.03 11.58 12.40
CA ALA A 27 -0.76 11.12 13.00
C ALA A 27 0.45 11.87 12.45
N GLY A 28 0.24 12.87 11.61
CA GLY A 28 1.32 13.72 11.09
C GLY A 28 1.92 13.28 9.76
N TYR A 29 1.37 12.25 9.12
CA TYR A 29 1.88 11.79 7.83
C TYR A 29 1.32 12.63 6.68
N THR A 30 2.09 12.72 5.61
CA THR A 30 1.64 13.31 4.35
C THR A 30 1.02 12.21 3.51
N VAL A 31 -0.18 12.44 2.97
CA VAL A 31 -0.90 11.41 2.22
C VAL A 31 -1.12 11.85 0.78
N VAL A 32 -0.78 10.97 -0.16
CA VAL A 32 -1.16 11.09 -1.56
C VAL A 32 -2.02 9.89 -1.91
N MET A 33 -2.88 10.02 -2.90
CA MET A 33 -3.88 8.99 -3.19
C MET A 33 -3.93 8.62 -4.65
N ALA A 34 -4.29 7.37 -4.91
CA ALA A 34 -4.57 6.86 -6.25
C ALA A 34 -5.80 5.96 -6.17
N GLU A 35 -6.54 5.88 -7.26
CA GLU A 35 -7.80 5.13 -7.29
C GLU A 35 -7.70 3.79 -8.01
N ASP A 36 -6.59 3.50 -8.66
CA ASP A 36 -6.33 2.21 -9.30
C ASP A 36 -4.83 1.98 -9.46
N GLY A 37 -4.48 0.79 -9.98
CA GLY A 37 -3.09 0.41 -10.12
C GLY A 37 -2.30 1.27 -11.10
N LYS A 38 -2.94 1.74 -12.15
CA LYS A 38 -2.28 2.62 -13.13
C LYS A 38 -1.89 3.94 -12.50
N GLN A 39 -2.82 4.55 -11.78
CA GLN A 39 -2.54 5.79 -11.05
C GLN A 39 -1.48 5.56 -9.98
N CYS A 40 -1.50 4.39 -9.34
CA CYS A 40 -0.50 4.02 -8.35
C CYS A 40 0.91 4.12 -8.94
N LEU A 41 1.12 3.47 -10.08
CA LEU A 41 2.45 3.47 -10.72
C LEU A 41 2.88 4.87 -11.16
N SER A 42 1.94 5.68 -11.65
CA SER A 42 2.23 7.07 -12.00
C SER A 42 2.61 7.89 -10.77
N LYS A 43 1.86 7.72 -9.68
CA LYS A 43 2.10 8.44 -8.42
C LYS A 43 3.43 8.07 -7.78
N LEU A 44 3.86 6.82 -7.92
CA LEU A 44 5.17 6.41 -7.42
C LEU A 44 6.28 7.27 -8.02
N LYS A 45 6.20 7.52 -9.32
CA LYS A 45 7.21 8.32 -10.04
C LYS A 45 7.14 9.79 -9.67
N GLU A 46 5.92 10.33 -9.54
CA GLU A 46 5.70 11.75 -9.24
C GLU A 46 6.01 12.10 -7.79
N GLU A 47 5.57 11.26 -6.86
CA GLU A 47 5.55 11.60 -5.43
C GLU A 47 6.66 10.94 -4.62
N GLN A 48 7.20 9.85 -5.09
CA GLN A 48 8.26 9.09 -4.40
C GLN A 48 7.91 8.84 -2.92
N PRO A 49 6.82 8.09 -2.65
CA PRO A 49 6.37 7.87 -1.28
C PRO A 49 7.31 6.97 -0.49
N ASP A 50 7.22 7.07 0.82
CA ASP A 50 8.00 6.23 1.75
C ASP A 50 7.33 4.90 2.03
N LEU A 51 6.01 4.82 1.85
CA LEU A 51 5.20 3.65 2.15
C LEU A 51 4.02 3.60 1.18
N LEU A 52 3.68 2.39 0.74
CA LEU A 52 2.50 2.14 -0.10
C LEU A 52 1.46 1.36 0.70
N ILE A 53 0.24 1.87 0.75
CA ILE A 53 -0.92 1.15 1.29
C ILE A 53 -1.81 0.83 0.11
N LEU A 54 -2.05 -0.45 -0.13
CA LEU A 54 -2.58 -0.93 -1.39
C LEU A 54 -3.73 -1.91 -1.19
N ASP A 55 -4.90 -1.58 -1.74
CA ASP A 55 -6.03 -2.50 -1.82
C ASP A 55 -5.77 -3.54 -2.91
N LEU A 56 -6.13 -4.79 -2.65
CA LEU A 56 -5.90 -5.86 -3.62
C LEU A 56 -6.92 -5.86 -4.76
N LEU A 57 -8.20 -5.66 -4.45
CA LEU A 57 -9.25 -5.77 -5.47
C LEU A 57 -9.70 -4.41 -5.97
N MET A 58 -9.23 -4.04 -7.16
CA MET A 58 -9.57 -2.78 -7.83
C MET A 58 -9.83 -3.04 -9.30
N PRO A 59 -10.66 -2.20 -9.95
CA PRO A 59 -10.88 -2.34 -11.39
C PRO A 59 -9.63 -1.93 -12.17
N ARG A 60 -9.58 -2.34 -13.42
CA ARG A 60 -8.52 -2.05 -14.40
C ARG A 60 -7.20 -2.73 -14.05
N MET A 61 -6.48 -2.24 -13.06
CA MET A 61 -5.23 -2.84 -12.62
C MET A 61 -5.30 -3.01 -11.11
N ASP A 62 -5.41 -4.24 -10.65
CA ASP A 62 -5.57 -4.55 -9.23
C ASP A 62 -4.24 -4.56 -8.47
N GLY A 63 -4.33 -4.77 -7.14
CA GLY A 63 -3.14 -4.77 -6.29
C GLY A 63 -2.15 -5.88 -6.59
N PHE A 64 -2.62 -7.04 -7.03
CA PHE A 64 -1.73 -8.14 -7.44
C PHE A 64 -0.88 -7.72 -8.63
N GLU A 65 -1.50 -7.07 -9.60
CA GLU A 65 -0.80 -6.58 -10.80
C GLU A 65 0.20 -5.48 -10.47
N VAL A 66 -0.14 -4.62 -9.51
CA VAL A 66 0.80 -3.59 -9.03
C VAL A 66 2.02 -4.25 -8.41
N CYS A 67 1.84 -5.23 -7.53
CA CYS A 67 2.95 -5.94 -6.90
C CYS A 67 3.83 -6.64 -7.92
N LYS A 68 3.21 -7.22 -8.94
CA LYS A 68 3.95 -7.86 -10.03
C LYS A 68 4.76 -6.83 -10.83
N ALA A 69 4.15 -5.69 -11.15
CA ALA A 69 4.82 -4.61 -11.89
C ALA A 69 6.04 -4.08 -11.13
N LEU A 70 5.94 -3.99 -9.81
CA LEU A 70 7.04 -3.48 -8.97
C LEU A 70 8.27 -4.39 -8.97
N LYS A 71 8.15 -5.63 -9.43
CA LYS A 71 9.28 -6.55 -9.59
C LYS A 71 10.02 -6.35 -10.91
N ASP A 72 9.45 -5.58 -11.82
CA ASP A 72 10.10 -5.26 -13.09
C ASP A 72 11.31 -4.34 -12.84
N PRO A 73 12.44 -4.54 -13.56
CA PRO A 73 13.63 -3.68 -13.39
C PRO A 73 13.37 -2.17 -13.54
N ARG A 74 12.34 -1.78 -14.29
CA ARG A 74 11.97 -0.36 -14.43
C ARG A 74 11.56 0.27 -13.10
N TYR A 75 11.17 -0.55 -12.12
CA TYR A 75 10.74 -0.08 -10.81
C TYR A 75 11.74 -0.45 -9.71
N ALA A 76 12.98 -0.76 -10.09
CA ALA A 76 14.01 -1.20 -9.14
C ALA A 76 14.26 -0.22 -8.00
N LYS A 77 14.09 1.08 -8.25
CA LYS A 77 14.29 2.09 -7.21
C LYS A 77 13.25 2.03 -6.09
N TYR A 78 12.14 1.32 -6.31
CA TYR A 78 11.08 1.12 -5.30
C TYR A 78 11.18 -0.25 -4.63
N ALA A 79 12.25 -1.01 -4.89
CA ALA A 79 12.38 -2.37 -4.37
C ALA A 79 12.39 -2.43 -2.84
N ARG A 80 12.83 -1.36 -2.19
CA ARG A 80 12.86 -1.29 -0.72
C ARG A 80 11.67 -0.58 -0.10
N MET A 81 10.79 -0.04 -0.93
CA MET A 81 9.60 0.64 -0.41
C MET A 81 8.68 -0.38 0.25
N PRO A 82 8.35 -0.20 1.53
CA PRO A 82 7.45 -1.13 2.20
C PRO A 82 6.03 -1.00 1.67
N ILE A 83 5.31 -2.11 1.74
CA ILE A 83 3.94 -2.21 1.24
C ILE A 83 3.07 -2.82 2.34
N ILE A 84 1.95 -2.16 2.64
CA ILE A 84 0.89 -2.71 3.49
C ILE A 84 -0.29 -3.01 2.57
N ILE A 85 -0.78 -4.23 2.62
CA ILE A 85 -1.97 -4.63 1.85
C ILE A 85 -3.21 -4.44 2.73
N LEU A 86 -4.24 -3.82 2.14
CA LEU A 86 -5.56 -3.77 2.76
C LEU A 86 -6.35 -4.95 2.20
N SER A 87 -6.88 -5.81 3.06
CA SER A 87 -7.55 -7.03 2.62
C SER A 87 -8.81 -7.32 3.42
N SER A 88 -9.76 -7.98 2.77
CA SER A 88 -10.92 -8.58 3.43
C SER A 88 -10.68 -10.10 3.51
N VAL A 89 -11.57 -10.81 4.20
CA VAL A 89 -11.51 -12.27 4.24
C VAL A 89 -11.56 -12.84 2.82
N GLN A 90 -12.43 -12.27 1.98
CA GLN A 90 -12.59 -12.69 0.59
C GLN A 90 -11.32 -12.43 -0.23
N GLU A 91 -10.68 -11.30 0.00
CA GLU A 91 -9.42 -10.95 -0.67
C GLU A 91 -8.29 -11.87 -0.22
N GLY A 92 -8.30 -12.33 1.03
CA GLY A 92 -7.34 -13.30 1.53
C GLY A 92 -7.41 -14.63 0.77
N VAL A 93 -8.62 -15.06 0.41
CA VAL A 93 -8.81 -16.26 -0.42
C VAL A 93 -8.28 -16.02 -1.83
N SER A 94 -8.58 -14.86 -2.40
CA SER A 94 -8.10 -14.46 -3.74
C SER A 94 -6.57 -14.40 -3.77
N HIS A 95 -5.95 -13.87 -2.73
CA HIS A 95 -4.50 -13.79 -2.60
C HIS A 95 -3.87 -15.18 -2.64
N ARG A 96 -4.41 -16.11 -1.85
CA ARG A 96 -3.92 -17.48 -1.81
C ARG A 96 -4.05 -18.17 -3.15
N ARG A 97 -5.18 -17.98 -3.81
CA ARG A 97 -5.41 -18.53 -5.15
C ARG A 97 -4.42 -17.97 -6.16
N TYR A 98 -4.20 -16.67 -6.11
CA TYR A 98 -3.25 -16.00 -7.01
C TYR A 98 -1.85 -16.61 -6.88
N GLU A 99 -1.37 -16.80 -5.64
CA GLU A 99 -0.06 -17.39 -5.41
C GLU A 99 0.02 -18.83 -5.93
N LEU A 100 -1.05 -19.61 -5.74
CA LEU A 100 -1.09 -20.99 -6.19
C LEU A 100 -1.11 -21.11 -7.71
N GLU A 101 -1.89 -20.26 -8.38
CA GLU A 101 -2.05 -20.31 -9.83
C GLU A 101 -0.85 -19.75 -10.59
N THR A 102 -0.22 -18.73 -10.07
CA THR A 102 0.87 -18.03 -10.77
C THR A 102 2.26 -18.41 -10.29
N GLY A 103 2.34 -19.00 -9.10
CA GLY A 103 3.63 -19.24 -8.45
C GLY A 103 4.33 -17.98 -7.99
N VAL A 104 3.66 -16.83 -8.11
CA VAL A 104 4.20 -15.54 -7.71
C VAL A 104 3.75 -15.22 -6.30
N ARG A 105 4.72 -14.95 -5.43
CA ARG A 105 4.47 -14.57 -4.07
C ARG A 105 4.32 -13.06 -3.96
N LEU A 106 3.33 -12.61 -3.17
CA LEU A 106 3.24 -11.20 -2.85
C LEU A 106 4.28 -10.88 -1.79
N ASP A 107 5.26 -10.08 -2.18
CA ASP A 107 6.37 -9.70 -1.31
C ASP A 107 6.03 -8.36 -0.65
N VAL A 108 5.27 -8.43 0.44
CA VAL A 108 4.77 -7.26 1.15
C VAL A 108 5.16 -7.32 2.61
N ASP A 109 5.13 -6.16 3.27
CA ASP A 109 5.61 -6.03 4.64
C ASP A 109 4.53 -6.36 5.66
N ASP A 110 3.28 -6.08 5.36
CA ASP A 110 2.19 -6.34 6.31
C ASP A 110 0.84 -6.33 5.62
N TYR A 111 -0.15 -6.82 6.34
CA TYR A 111 -1.56 -6.85 5.92
C TYR A 111 -2.40 -6.19 7.00
N VAL A 112 -3.36 -5.36 6.60
CA VAL A 112 -4.34 -4.79 7.52
C VAL A 112 -5.72 -5.20 7.02
N GLU A 113 -6.49 -5.83 7.88
CA GLU A 113 -7.78 -6.38 7.53
C GLU A 113 -8.88 -5.33 7.56
N LYS A 114 -9.79 -5.40 6.59
CA LYS A 114 -10.99 -4.55 6.58
C LYS A 114 -12.09 -5.19 7.42
N PRO A 115 -12.90 -4.43 8.15
CA PRO A 115 -12.89 -2.96 8.23
C PRO A 115 -11.68 -2.43 9.01
N ILE A 116 -11.19 -1.28 8.58
CA ILE A 116 -9.95 -0.71 9.11
C ILE A 116 -10.20 -0.09 10.48
N GLU A 117 -9.44 -0.54 11.48
CA GLU A 117 -9.40 0.12 12.79
C GLU A 117 -8.22 1.08 12.81
N SER A 118 -8.48 2.35 13.15
CA SER A 118 -7.46 3.39 13.11
C SER A 118 -6.24 3.06 13.98
N SER A 119 -6.47 2.51 15.18
CA SER A 119 -5.38 2.15 16.08
C SER A 119 -4.47 1.06 15.51
N VAL A 120 -5.06 0.07 14.85
CA VAL A 120 -4.30 -1.02 14.23
C VAL A 120 -3.49 -0.49 13.06
N LEU A 121 -4.11 0.30 12.20
CA LEU A 121 -3.43 0.88 11.05
C LEU A 121 -2.25 1.74 11.49
N LEU A 122 -2.46 2.64 12.45
CA LEU A 122 -1.41 3.53 12.93
C LEU A 122 -0.27 2.78 13.60
N GLU A 123 -0.58 1.70 14.32
CA GLU A 123 0.45 0.85 14.91
C GLU A 123 1.34 0.21 13.83
N ARG A 124 0.72 -0.35 12.80
CA ARG A 124 1.45 -1.02 11.72
C ARG A 124 2.29 -0.04 10.90
N VAL A 125 1.70 1.10 10.56
CA VAL A 125 2.40 2.16 9.84
C VAL A 125 3.58 2.67 10.69
N GLY A 126 3.34 2.93 11.97
CA GLY A 126 4.36 3.43 12.88
C GLY A 126 5.57 2.51 12.98
N LYS A 127 5.35 1.21 13.06
CA LYS A 127 6.44 0.22 13.10
C LYS A 127 7.30 0.26 11.85
N ILE A 128 6.66 0.34 10.70
CA ILE A 128 7.35 0.36 9.41
C ILE A 128 8.15 1.66 9.26
N ILE A 129 7.53 2.80 9.59
CA ILE A 129 8.21 4.09 9.47
C ILE A 129 9.42 4.18 10.40
N LYS A 130 9.32 3.65 11.61
CA LYS A 130 10.46 3.58 12.53
C LYS A 130 11.60 2.74 11.98
N ARG A 131 11.26 1.63 11.34
CA ARG A 131 12.26 0.75 10.73
C ARG A 131 13.02 1.44 9.62
N ILE A 132 12.30 2.16 8.76
CA ILE A 132 12.89 2.91 7.65
C ILE A 132 13.83 4.01 8.18
N ALA A 133 13.41 4.70 9.22
CA ALA A 133 14.18 5.82 9.78
C ALA A 133 15.53 5.39 10.37
N LYS A 134 15.68 4.10 10.68
CA LYS A 134 16.94 3.56 11.23
C LYS A 134 17.91 3.07 10.16
N GLU A 135 17.48 2.99 8.92
CA GLU A 135 18.33 2.52 7.80
C GLU A 135 19.25 3.59 7.21
#